data_3b240bfbdd103262c28f76f5a57082cf
#
_entry.id   3b240bfbdd103262c28f76f5a57082cf
#
_cell.length_a   1.000
_cell.length_b   1.000
_cell.length_c   1.000
_cell.angle_alpha   90.00
_cell.angle_beta   90.00
_cell.angle_gamma   90.00
#
_symmetry.space_group_name_H-M   'P 1'
#
loop_
_entity.id
_entity.type
_entity.pdbx_description
1 polymer ?
#
loop_
_entity_poly.entity_id
_entity_poly.type
_entity_poly.pdbx_seq_one_letter_code
_entity_poly.pdbx_strand_id
1 'polypeptide(L)'
;MISYQKTLTAAVEPCDRETFARILVSDIVVNTCAEVTALRLREGQAADEEEKKRLHDEQARLKKRLPAFLFMASFPGGRRRQKDAVLNGLVMLDFDNVPSPQAAFGRWKAEGLIERLGILLVHATPSGSGLRVVAKADAARGNLADNQHYIASQLGMQADEACKDASRISFAFPLDYLFYENKELFTYENKEYDKRFGRQYRGGDRAAPAGG
;
A
#
# COMPACT_ATOMS: atom_id res chain seq x y z
N MET A 1 11.65 -8.54 -3.00
CA MET A 1 12.27 -7.28 -2.49
C MET A 1 11.39 -6.12 -2.86
N ILE A 2 11.16 -5.15 -1.95
CA ILE A 2 10.37 -3.94 -2.21
C ILE A 2 11.21 -2.85 -2.86
N SER A 3 10.53 -1.85 -3.44
CA SER A 3 11.16 -0.71 -4.10
C SER A 3 10.55 0.61 -3.64
N TYR A 4 11.19 1.73 -3.95
CA TYR A 4 10.65 3.06 -3.68
C TYR A 4 10.97 4.05 -4.79
N GLN A 5 10.27 5.17 -4.80
CA GLN A 5 10.56 6.36 -5.59
C GLN A 5 10.70 7.56 -4.66
N LYS A 6 11.75 8.34 -4.81
CA LYS A 6 11.97 9.58 -4.04
C LYS A 6 10.92 10.64 -4.38
N THR A 7 10.48 10.68 -5.62
CA THR A 7 9.34 11.47 -6.12
C THR A 7 8.58 10.62 -7.15
N LEU A 8 7.36 10.99 -7.49
CA LEU A 8 6.53 10.22 -8.44
C LEU A 8 7.14 10.08 -9.85
N THR A 9 8.09 10.95 -10.21
CA THR A 9 8.81 10.96 -11.49
C THR A 9 10.23 10.43 -11.41
N ALA A 10 10.76 10.19 -10.20
CA ALA A 10 12.10 9.65 -10.01
C ALA A 10 12.19 8.19 -10.47
N ALA A 11 13.42 7.72 -10.68
CA ALA A 11 13.67 6.30 -10.92
C ALA A 11 13.15 5.45 -9.73
N VAL A 12 12.75 4.23 -10.04
CA VAL A 12 12.43 3.21 -9.02
C VAL A 12 13.74 2.58 -8.56
N GLU A 13 13.96 2.59 -7.27
CA GLU A 13 15.15 2.05 -6.63
C GLU A 13 14.78 0.93 -5.64
N PRO A 14 15.64 -0.07 -5.40
CA PRO A 14 15.46 -1.02 -4.31
C PRO A 14 15.35 -0.31 -2.96
N CYS A 15 14.51 -0.82 -2.08
CA CYS A 15 14.32 -0.29 -0.74
C CYS A 15 14.68 -1.35 0.30
N ASP A 16 15.83 -1.19 0.95
CA ASP A 16 16.20 -1.96 2.11
C ASP A 16 15.60 -1.38 3.40
N ARG A 17 15.80 -2.07 4.52
CA ARG A 17 15.24 -1.67 5.81
C ARG A 17 15.79 -0.33 6.31
N GLU A 18 17.06 -0.05 6.06
CA GLU A 18 17.70 1.21 6.47
C GLU A 18 17.14 2.40 5.69
N THR A 19 17.04 2.26 4.37
CA THR A 19 16.40 3.25 3.50
C THR A 19 14.95 3.48 3.89
N PHE A 20 14.19 2.41 4.14
CA PHE A 20 12.81 2.50 4.61
C PHE A 20 12.72 3.31 5.91
N ALA A 21 13.47 2.94 6.95
CA ALA A 21 13.48 3.63 8.23
C ALA A 21 13.88 5.11 8.11
N ARG A 22 14.91 5.42 7.30
CA ARG A 22 15.34 6.81 7.03
C ARG A 22 14.25 7.64 6.38
N ILE A 23 13.48 7.07 5.45
CA ILE A 23 12.36 7.76 4.81
C ILE A 23 11.28 8.10 5.83
N LEU A 24 10.91 7.17 6.72
CA LEU A 24 9.82 7.36 7.70
C LEU A 24 10.10 8.50 8.70
N VAL A 25 11.37 8.80 8.98
CA VAL A 25 11.77 9.87 9.93
C VAL A 25 12.20 11.16 9.21
N SER A 26 12.12 11.22 7.88
CA SER A 26 12.54 12.40 7.14
C SER A 26 11.56 13.57 7.32
N ASP A 27 12.10 14.80 7.38
CA ASP A 27 11.31 16.02 7.56
C ASP A 27 10.19 16.17 6.52
N ILE A 28 10.46 15.80 5.26
CA ILE A 28 9.45 15.88 4.21
C ILE A 28 8.27 14.96 4.50
N VAL A 29 8.50 13.78 5.07
CA VAL A 29 7.43 12.83 5.40
C VAL A 29 6.68 13.30 6.64
N VAL A 30 7.40 13.63 7.71
CA VAL A 30 6.80 14.07 8.98
C VAL A 30 5.94 15.31 8.77
N ASN A 31 6.50 16.36 8.17
CA ASN A 31 5.80 17.64 7.99
C ASN A 31 4.63 17.52 7.01
N THR A 32 4.84 16.84 5.86
CA THR A 32 3.74 16.69 4.88
C THR A 32 2.59 15.87 5.45
N CYS A 33 2.85 14.80 6.20
CA CYS A 33 1.77 14.01 6.81
C CYS A 33 1.05 14.79 7.91
N ALA A 34 1.74 15.62 8.69
CA ALA A 34 1.11 16.53 9.65
C ALA A 34 0.14 17.51 8.96
N GLU A 35 0.57 18.13 7.85
CA GLU A 35 -0.28 19.02 7.06
C GLU A 35 -1.50 18.27 6.48
N VAL A 36 -1.30 17.08 5.91
CA VAL A 36 -2.38 16.25 5.36
C VAL A 36 -3.38 15.86 6.44
N THR A 37 -2.92 15.48 7.63
CA THR A 37 -3.79 15.14 8.77
C THR A 37 -4.60 16.34 9.24
N ALA A 38 -3.98 17.53 9.34
CA ALA A 38 -4.68 18.76 9.70
C ALA A 38 -5.77 19.11 8.67
N LEU A 39 -5.49 19.00 7.38
CA LEU A 39 -6.48 19.19 6.31
C LEU A 39 -7.61 18.18 6.39
N ARG A 40 -7.31 16.92 6.71
CA ARG A 40 -8.32 15.88 6.86
C ARG A 40 -9.28 16.15 8.01
N LEU A 41 -8.78 16.65 9.13
CA LEU A 41 -9.61 17.07 10.26
C LEU A 41 -10.54 18.23 9.88
N ARG A 42 -10.01 19.23 9.15
CA ARG A 42 -10.81 20.36 8.65
C ARG A 42 -11.86 19.92 7.64
N GLU A 43 -11.52 19.01 6.72
CA GLU A 43 -12.46 18.42 5.77
C GLU A 43 -13.65 17.77 6.48
N GLY A 44 -13.38 17.01 7.57
CA GLY A 44 -14.43 16.40 8.40
C GLY A 44 -15.33 17.40 9.14
N GLN A 45 -14.87 18.64 9.33
CA GLN A 45 -15.61 19.73 10.00
C GLN A 45 -16.26 20.72 9.02
N ALA A 46 -15.92 20.65 7.73
CA ALA A 46 -16.43 21.56 6.73
C ALA A 46 -17.93 21.42 6.55
N ALA A 47 -18.64 22.55 6.47
CA ALA A 47 -20.10 22.59 6.38
C ALA A 47 -20.61 22.39 4.96
N ASP A 48 -19.87 22.80 3.95
CA ASP A 48 -20.27 22.73 2.55
C ASP A 48 -19.38 21.78 1.73
N GLU A 49 -19.94 21.28 0.64
CA GLU A 49 -19.28 20.29 -0.23
C GLU A 49 -18.16 20.91 -1.08
N GLU A 50 -18.21 22.23 -1.36
CA GLU A 50 -17.16 22.90 -2.12
C GLU A 50 -15.89 23.02 -1.28
N GLU A 51 -16.02 23.39 -0.01
CA GLU A 51 -14.90 23.42 0.93
C GLU A 51 -14.33 22.03 1.15
N LYS A 52 -15.15 21.00 1.36
CA LYS A 52 -14.70 19.59 1.47
C LYS A 52 -13.87 19.18 0.27
N LYS A 53 -14.38 19.45 -0.94
CA LYS A 53 -13.67 19.12 -2.18
C LYS A 53 -12.34 19.85 -2.27
N ARG A 54 -12.30 21.13 -1.97
CA ARG A 54 -11.06 21.94 -1.97
C ARG A 54 -10.02 21.36 -1.01
N LEU A 55 -10.42 21.03 0.21
CA LEU A 55 -9.54 20.42 1.22
C LEU A 55 -9.05 19.03 0.80
N HIS A 56 -9.92 18.23 0.18
CA HIS A 56 -9.56 16.94 -0.37
C HIS A 56 -8.52 17.06 -1.50
N ASP A 57 -8.73 17.98 -2.45
CA ASP A 57 -7.81 18.22 -3.56
C ASP A 57 -6.44 18.71 -3.06
N GLU A 58 -6.42 19.54 -2.00
CA GLU A 58 -5.18 20.00 -1.37
C GLU A 58 -4.44 18.84 -0.70
N GLN A 59 -5.12 17.95 0.04
CA GLN A 59 -4.51 16.74 0.57
C GLN A 59 -3.89 15.87 -0.54
N ALA A 60 -4.62 15.68 -1.65
CA ALA A 60 -4.12 14.90 -2.79
C ALA A 60 -2.86 15.53 -3.40
N ARG A 61 -2.81 16.87 -3.49
CA ARG A 61 -1.64 17.62 -3.96
C ARG A 61 -0.44 17.46 -3.04
N LEU A 62 -0.64 17.58 -1.73
CA LEU A 62 0.42 17.41 -0.75
C LEU A 62 0.99 15.99 -0.74
N LYS A 63 0.14 14.96 -0.77
CA LYS A 63 0.57 13.56 -0.82
C LYS A 63 1.51 13.28 -2.00
N LYS A 64 1.35 13.97 -3.15
CA LYS A 64 2.25 13.81 -4.31
C LYS A 64 3.69 14.30 -4.06
N ARG A 65 3.95 15.03 -2.97
CA ARG A 65 5.30 15.45 -2.56
C ARG A 65 6.06 14.37 -1.79
N LEU A 66 5.33 13.38 -1.26
CA LEU A 66 5.90 12.28 -0.48
C LEU A 66 6.66 11.30 -1.38
N PRO A 67 7.74 10.69 -0.89
CA PRO A 67 8.25 9.45 -1.44
C PRO A 67 7.16 8.39 -1.49
N ALA A 68 7.33 7.40 -2.36
CA ALA A 68 6.35 6.34 -2.52
C ALA A 68 7.01 4.96 -2.53
N PHE A 69 6.45 4.00 -1.81
CA PHE A 69 6.86 2.61 -1.81
C PHE A 69 6.08 1.81 -2.85
N LEU A 70 6.71 0.77 -3.37
CA LEU A 70 6.19 -0.19 -4.32
C LEU A 70 6.37 -1.58 -3.70
N PHE A 71 5.30 -2.13 -3.15
CA PHE A 71 5.36 -3.36 -2.37
C PHE A 71 5.17 -4.61 -3.23
N MET A 72 4.33 -4.56 -4.28
CA MET A 72 3.86 -5.76 -4.99
C MET A 72 4.74 -6.17 -6.17
N ALA A 73 5.60 -5.26 -6.66
CA ALA A 73 6.43 -5.52 -7.84
C ALA A 73 7.76 -4.77 -7.76
N SER A 74 8.75 -5.31 -8.46
CA SER A 74 9.99 -4.62 -8.81
C SER A 74 9.94 -4.14 -10.27
N PHE A 75 10.81 -3.17 -10.61
CA PHE A 75 10.89 -2.53 -11.93
C PHE A 75 12.35 -2.49 -12.39
N PRO A 76 12.89 -3.58 -12.95
CA PRO A 76 14.32 -3.69 -13.29
C PRO A 76 14.84 -2.58 -14.21
N GLY A 77 13.97 -2.00 -15.05
CA GLY A 77 14.31 -0.85 -15.90
C GLY A 77 14.27 0.52 -15.20
N GLY A 78 14.07 0.58 -13.88
CA GLY A 78 14.00 1.82 -13.10
C GLY A 78 12.79 2.70 -13.40
N ARG A 79 11.83 2.24 -14.20
CA ARG A 79 10.63 2.99 -14.57
C ARG A 79 9.37 2.27 -14.09
N ARG A 80 8.55 2.98 -13.32
CA ARG A 80 7.26 2.48 -12.85
C ARG A 80 6.24 2.48 -14.01
N ARG A 81 6.23 1.41 -14.78
CA ARG A 81 5.25 1.18 -15.82
C ARG A 81 4.67 -0.22 -15.62
N GLN A 82 3.36 -0.36 -15.72
CA GLN A 82 2.66 -1.63 -15.50
C GLN A 82 3.25 -2.77 -16.35
N LYS A 83 3.59 -2.50 -17.61
CA LYS A 83 4.21 -3.48 -18.52
C LYS A 83 5.60 -3.99 -18.07
N ASP A 84 6.29 -3.24 -17.21
CA ASP A 84 7.63 -3.57 -16.72
C ASP A 84 7.58 -4.16 -15.30
N ALA A 85 6.39 -4.30 -14.70
CA ALA A 85 6.23 -4.82 -13.36
C ALA A 85 6.58 -6.31 -13.29
N VAL A 86 7.47 -6.67 -12.37
CA VAL A 86 7.81 -8.05 -12.02
C VAL A 86 7.31 -8.31 -10.62
N LEU A 87 6.30 -9.16 -10.50
CA LEU A 87 5.67 -9.46 -9.20
C LEU A 87 6.66 -10.12 -8.26
N ASN A 88 6.69 -9.69 -7.01
CA ASN A 88 7.56 -10.26 -5.98
C ASN A 88 6.84 -11.25 -5.04
N GLY A 89 5.55 -11.47 -5.25
CA GLY A 89 4.73 -12.36 -4.41
C GLY A 89 4.22 -11.69 -3.14
N LEU A 90 4.28 -10.36 -3.05
CA LEU A 90 3.58 -9.59 -2.02
C LEU A 90 2.27 -9.05 -2.57
N VAL A 91 1.31 -8.86 -1.69
CA VAL A 91 0.03 -8.21 -1.96
C VAL A 91 -0.16 -7.04 -1.00
N MET A 92 -0.70 -5.93 -1.50
CA MET A 92 -1.00 -4.73 -0.71
C MET A 92 -2.51 -4.48 -0.70
N LEU A 93 -3.04 -4.18 0.48
CA LEU A 93 -4.41 -3.77 0.70
C LEU A 93 -4.45 -2.33 1.23
N ASP A 94 -5.46 -1.60 0.82
CA ASP A 94 -5.75 -0.23 1.25
C ASP A 94 -7.17 -0.22 1.85
N PHE A 95 -7.30 0.31 3.06
CA PHE A 95 -8.56 0.44 3.76
C PHE A 95 -8.77 1.90 4.13
N ASP A 96 -9.65 2.56 3.42
CA ASP A 96 -9.98 3.96 3.65
C ASP A 96 -10.98 4.14 4.79
N ASN A 97 -10.94 5.30 5.44
CA ASN A 97 -11.91 5.73 6.45
C ASN A 97 -12.09 4.72 7.60
N VAL A 98 -10.99 4.17 8.09
CA VAL A 98 -10.99 3.28 9.26
C VAL A 98 -11.16 4.14 10.52
N PRO A 99 -12.24 3.98 11.31
CA PRO A 99 -12.53 4.85 12.45
C PRO A 99 -11.42 4.90 13.49
N SER A 100 -10.74 3.77 13.71
CA SER A 100 -9.59 3.67 14.62
C SER A 100 -8.58 2.66 14.06
N PRO A 101 -7.61 3.12 13.25
CA PRO A 101 -6.58 2.26 12.67
C PRO A 101 -5.83 1.42 13.71
N GLN A 102 -5.46 2.03 14.84
CA GLN A 102 -4.74 1.33 15.90
C GLN A 102 -5.59 0.26 16.61
N ALA A 103 -6.87 0.52 16.83
CA ALA A 103 -7.77 -0.46 17.44
C ALA A 103 -8.03 -1.64 16.49
N ALA A 104 -8.17 -1.39 15.18
CA ALA A 104 -8.32 -2.43 14.17
C ALA A 104 -7.08 -3.34 14.15
N PHE A 105 -5.87 -2.77 14.09
CA PHE A 105 -4.62 -3.52 14.18
C PHE A 105 -4.52 -4.31 15.49
N GLY A 106 -4.86 -3.70 16.65
CA GLY A 106 -4.84 -4.36 17.95
C GLY A 106 -5.72 -5.60 17.99
N ARG A 107 -6.92 -5.54 17.42
CA ARG A 107 -7.83 -6.68 17.27
C ARG A 107 -7.21 -7.78 16.39
N TRP A 108 -6.70 -7.44 15.19
CA TRP A 108 -6.07 -8.43 14.30
C TRP A 108 -4.90 -9.15 14.94
N LYS A 109 -4.09 -8.42 15.73
CA LYS A 109 -2.97 -8.99 16.48
C LYS A 109 -3.46 -9.95 17.57
N ALA A 110 -4.47 -9.55 18.35
CA ALA A 110 -5.05 -10.38 19.41
C ALA A 110 -5.69 -11.67 18.87
N GLU A 111 -6.24 -11.63 17.65
CA GLU A 111 -6.85 -12.77 16.97
C GLU A 111 -5.83 -13.65 16.22
N GLY A 112 -4.52 -13.33 16.27
CA GLY A 112 -3.45 -14.06 15.58
C GLY A 112 -3.51 -13.95 14.04
N LEU A 113 -4.21 -12.92 13.51
CA LEU A 113 -4.39 -12.75 12.08
C LEU A 113 -3.10 -12.32 11.37
N ILE A 114 -2.21 -11.65 12.07
CA ILE A 114 -0.94 -11.16 11.52
C ILE A 114 -0.11 -12.32 10.99
N GLU A 115 0.11 -13.32 11.82
CA GLU A 115 0.90 -14.51 11.50
C GLU A 115 0.14 -15.43 10.54
N ARG A 116 -1.16 -15.67 10.80
CA ARG A 116 -2.02 -16.57 10.00
C ARG A 116 -2.14 -16.13 8.55
N LEU A 117 -2.19 -14.82 8.29
CA LEU A 117 -2.34 -14.25 6.94
C LEU A 117 -0.99 -13.88 6.31
N GLY A 118 0.14 -14.14 6.98
CA GLY A 118 1.46 -13.79 6.47
C GLY A 118 1.66 -12.29 6.28
N ILE A 119 1.05 -11.46 7.15
CA ILE A 119 1.18 -10.01 7.10
C ILE A 119 2.61 -9.62 7.49
N LEU A 120 3.22 -8.75 6.68
CA LEU A 120 4.60 -8.29 6.87
C LEU A 120 4.67 -6.79 7.23
N LEU A 121 3.63 -6.02 6.93
CA LEU A 121 3.57 -4.60 7.25
C LEU A 121 2.14 -4.17 7.53
N VAL A 122 1.95 -3.35 8.56
CA VAL A 122 0.70 -2.62 8.83
C VAL A 122 1.04 -1.19 9.23
N HIS A 123 0.45 -0.22 8.55
CA HIS A 123 0.62 1.20 8.88
C HIS A 123 -0.64 2.02 8.60
N ALA A 124 -0.77 3.17 9.27
CA ALA A 124 -1.79 4.14 8.88
C ALA A 124 -1.39 4.85 7.58
N THR A 125 -2.38 5.25 6.79
CA THR A 125 -2.15 6.09 5.59
C THR A 125 -1.67 7.49 5.97
N PRO A 126 -1.09 8.29 5.03
CA PRO A 126 -0.56 9.63 5.35
C PRO A 126 -1.54 10.60 6.00
N SER A 127 -2.85 10.39 5.85
CA SER A 127 -3.89 11.19 6.53
C SER A 127 -4.23 10.70 7.95
N GLY A 128 -3.66 9.56 8.37
CA GLY A 128 -3.97 8.93 9.65
C GLY A 128 -5.36 8.25 9.71
N SER A 129 -6.18 8.34 8.65
CA SER A 129 -7.57 7.89 8.64
C SER A 129 -7.82 6.57 7.91
N GLY A 130 -6.79 5.94 7.40
CA GLY A 130 -6.87 4.64 6.74
C GLY A 130 -5.78 3.70 7.20
N LEU A 131 -5.86 2.44 6.78
CA LEU A 131 -4.86 1.40 7.01
C LEU A 131 -4.33 0.86 5.71
N ARG A 132 -3.06 0.56 5.67
CA ARG A 132 -2.43 -0.21 4.61
C ARG A 132 -1.80 -1.47 5.18
N VAL A 133 -2.03 -2.57 4.50
CA VAL A 133 -1.53 -3.90 4.88
C VAL A 133 -0.74 -4.47 3.71
N VAL A 134 0.45 -5.03 4.00
CA VAL A 134 1.22 -5.81 3.02
C VAL A 134 1.39 -7.22 3.57
N ALA A 135 1.07 -8.22 2.75
CA ALA A 135 1.14 -9.63 3.12
C ALA A 135 1.78 -10.47 2.02
N LYS A 136 2.18 -11.68 2.35
CA LYS A 136 2.60 -12.69 1.37
C LYS A 136 1.39 -13.15 0.58
N ALA A 137 1.49 -13.14 -0.75
CA ALA A 137 0.46 -13.71 -1.61
C ALA A 137 0.59 -15.24 -1.67
N ASP A 138 -0.55 -15.93 -1.58
CA ASP A 138 -0.64 -17.36 -1.74
C ASP A 138 -1.04 -17.71 -3.19
N ALA A 139 -0.14 -18.33 -3.93
CA ALA A 139 -0.38 -18.74 -5.31
C ALA A 139 -1.51 -19.79 -5.45
N ALA A 140 -1.80 -20.55 -4.39
CA ALA A 140 -2.91 -21.49 -4.41
C ALA A 140 -4.28 -20.81 -4.38
N ARG A 141 -4.35 -19.58 -3.85
CA ARG A 141 -5.58 -18.77 -3.84
C ARG A 141 -5.85 -18.08 -5.17
N GLY A 142 -4.79 -17.78 -5.94
CA GLY A 142 -4.93 -17.10 -7.21
C GLY A 142 -4.04 -15.86 -7.34
N ASN A 143 -4.52 -14.87 -8.10
CA ASN A 143 -3.81 -13.65 -8.42
C ASN A 143 -3.84 -12.60 -7.27
N LEU A 144 -3.36 -11.37 -7.51
CA LEU A 144 -3.35 -10.32 -6.49
C LEU A 144 -4.75 -9.99 -5.98
N ALA A 145 -5.74 -9.88 -6.87
CA ALA A 145 -7.11 -9.56 -6.47
C ALA A 145 -7.74 -10.65 -5.60
N ASP A 146 -7.53 -11.94 -5.95
CA ASP A 146 -8.03 -13.07 -5.17
C ASP A 146 -7.45 -13.06 -3.75
N ASN A 147 -6.15 -12.79 -3.64
CA ASN A 147 -5.47 -12.68 -2.34
C ASN A 147 -5.97 -11.45 -1.54
N GLN A 148 -6.16 -10.30 -2.19
CA GLN A 148 -6.69 -9.09 -1.54
C GLN A 148 -8.09 -9.35 -0.97
N HIS A 149 -9.01 -9.92 -1.75
CA HIS A 149 -10.37 -10.22 -1.30
C HIS A 149 -10.35 -11.20 -0.12
N TYR A 150 -9.54 -12.25 -0.20
CA TYR A 150 -9.42 -13.21 0.89
C TYR A 150 -8.91 -12.56 2.17
N ILE A 151 -7.78 -11.84 2.11
CA ILE A 151 -7.18 -11.21 3.29
C ILE A 151 -8.13 -10.16 3.87
N ALA A 152 -8.75 -9.31 3.04
CA ALA A 152 -9.71 -8.31 3.49
C ALA A 152 -10.90 -8.96 4.22
N SER A 153 -11.46 -10.05 3.68
CA SER A 153 -12.55 -10.79 4.33
C SER A 153 -12.16 -11.34 5.70
N GLN A 154 -10.93 -11.88 5.84
CA GLN A 154 -10.42 -12.39 7.11
C GLN A 154 -10.18 -11.28 8.14
N LEU A 155 -9.81 -10.08 7.69
CA LEU A 155 -9.62 -8.89 8.53
C LEU A 155 -10.96 -8.20 8.88
N GLY A 156 -12.09 -8.68 8.33
CA GLY A 156 -13.40 -8.05 8.49
C GLY A 156 -13.48 -6.68 7.83
N MET A 157 -12.74 -6.50 6.72
CA MET A 157 -12.64 -5.25 5.97
C MET A 157 -13.09 -5.45 4.52
N GLN A 158 -13.40 -4.35 3.84
CA GLN A 158 -13.68 -4.35 2.41
C GLN A 158 -12.44 -3.92 1.63
N ALA A 159 -12.02 -4.73 0.63
CA ALA A 159 -10.88 -4.40 -0.21
C ALA A 159 -11.17 -3.23 -1.14
N ASP A 160 -10.20 -2.32 -1.29
CA ASP A 160 -10.26 -1.30 -2.34
C ASP A 160 -9.93 -1.93 -3.71
N GLU A 161 -10.89 -1.86 -4.63
CA GLU A 161 -10.76 -2.36 -6.00
C GLU A 161 -9.60 -1.70 -6.78
N ALA A 162 -9.17 -0.50 -6.40
CA ALA A 162 -8.05 0.20 -7.03
C ALA A 162 -6.69 -0.44 -6.75
N CYS A 163 -6.56 -1.28 -5.71
CA CYS A 163 -5.31 -1.96 -5.38
C CYS A 163 -4.97 -3.16 -6.29
N LYS A 164 -5.76 -3.41 -7.33
CA LYS A 164 -5.51 -4.49 -8.31
C LYS A 164 -4.34 -4.23 -9.25
N ASP A 165 -3.83 -2.99 -9.32
CA ASP A 165 -2.68 -2.63 -10.15
C ASP A 165 -1.37 -2.97 -9.43
N ALA A 166 -0.56 -3.84 -10.04
CA ALA A 166 0.75 -4.23 -9.52
C ALA A 166 1.74 -3.06 -9.38
N SER A 167 1.52 -1.96 -10.12
CA SER A 167 2.32 -0.73 -10.04
C SER A 167 1.77 0.30 -9.02
N ARG A 168 0.76 -0.07 -8.23
CA ARG A 168 0.16 0.78 -7.20
C ARG A 168 1.21 1.20 -6.18
N ILE A 169 1.26 2.50 -5.92
CA ILE A 169 2.15 3.07 -4.90
C ILE A 169 1.49 3.15 -3.53
N SER A 170 2.33 3.13 -2.51
CA SER A 170 2.01 3.54 -1.14
C SER A 170 2.82 4.77 -0.82
N PHE A 171 2.20 5.92 -0.62
CA PHE A 171 2.92 7.10 -0.13
C PHE A 171 3.58 6.82 1.21
N ALA A 172 4.77 7.38 1.42
CA ALA A 172 5.48 7.29 2.68
C ALA A 172 4.67 7.93 3.81
N PHE A 173 4.90 7.46 5.01
CA PHE A 173 4.19 7.82 6.23
C PHE A 173 5.21 7.99 7.37
N PRO A 174 4.91 8.75 8.43
CA PRO A 174 5.84 8.94 9.53
C PRO A 174 5.94 7.68 10.41
N LEU A 175 7.05 7.54 11.11
CA LEU A 175 7.33 6.36 11.95
C LEU A 175 6.22 6.05 12.96
N ASP A 176 5.58 7.08 13.51
CA ASP A 176 4.48 6.92 14.48
C ASP A 176 3.22 6.26 13.89
N TYR A 177 3.13 6.19 12.55
CA TYR A 177 2.04 5.51 11.84
C TYR A 177 2.37 4.04 11.53
N LEU A 178 3.56 3.56 11.87
CA LEU A 178 3.96 2.17 11.72
C LEU A 178 3.46 1.33 12.91
N PHE A 179 2.55 0.39 12.67
CA PHE A 179 2.03 -0.50 13.70
C PHE A 179 2.75 -1.84 13.76
N TYR A 180 3.18 -2.33 12.60
CA TYR A 180 3.88 -3.60 12.49
C TYR A 180 4.81 -3.64 11.29
N GLU A 181 6.00 -4.20 11.50
CA GLU A 181 6.99 -4.49 10.45
C GLU A 181 7.66 -5.83 10.74
N ASN A 182 7.65 -6.72 9.77
CA ASN A 182 8.46 -7.93 9.76
C ASN A 182 9.67 -7.75 8.83
N LYS A 183 10.87 -8.09 9.30
CA LYS A 183 12.13 -7.97 8.52
C LYS A 183 12.09 -8.69 7.17
N GLU A 184 11.29 -9.75 7.05
CA GLU A 184 11.09 -10.46 5.79
C GLU A 184 10.51 -9.58 4.67
N LEU A 185 9.83 -8.46 4.98
CA LEU A 185 9.33 -7.50 4.00
C LEU A 185 10.42 -7.10 2.98
N PHE A 186 11.65 -6.96 3.43
CA PHE A 186 12.77 -6.45 2.62
C PHE A 186 13.51 -7.54 1.84
N THR A 187 13.31 -8.80 2.18
CA THR A 187 14.02 -9.94 1.59
C THR A 187 13.10 -10.92 0.88
N TYR A 188 11.79 -10.84 1.14
CA TYR A 188 10.83 -11.77 0.56
C TYR A 188 10.73 -11.61 -0.97
N GLU A 189 10.80 -12.74 -1.65
CA GLU A 189 10.60 -12.84 -3.10
C GLU A 189 10.00 -14.22 -3.42
N ASN A 190 8.96 -14.24 -4.25
CA ASN A 190 8.37 -15.46 -4.80
C ASN A 190 8.34 -15.36 -6.34
N LYS A 191 9.39 -15.84 -6.99
CA LYS A 191 9.53 -15.84 -8.46
C LYS A 191 8.48 -16.67 -9.18
N GLU A 192 8.00 -17.74 -8.54
CA GLU A 192 6.95 -18.58 -9.12
C GLU A 192 5.62 -17.83 -9.22
N TYR A 193 5.38 -16.89 -8.31
CA TYR A 193 4.19 -16.03 -8.36
C TYR A 193 4.18 -15.16 -9.62
N ASP A 194 5.31 -14.55 -9.99
CA ASP A 194 5.42 -13.78 -11.24
C ASP A 194 5.27 -14.65 -12.48
N LYS A 195 5.89 -15.82 -12.51
CA LYS A 195 5.74 -16.77 -13.63
C LYS A 195 4.28 -17.15 -13.86
N ARG A 196 3.52 -17.35 -12.78
CA ARG A 196 2.12 -17.77 -12.85
C ARG A 196 1.17 -16.63 -13.20
N PHE A 197 1.35 -15.45 -12.60
CA PHE A 197 0.37 -14.37 -12.67
C PHE A 197 0.90 -13.08 -13.32
N GLY A 198 2.20 -12.88 -13.44
CA GLY A 198 2.79 -11.61 -13.89
C GLY A 198 2.31 -11.14 -15.25
N ARG A 199 2.02 -12.07 -16.20
CA ARG A 199 1.59 -11.73 -17.55
C ARG A 199 0.30 -10.88 -17.55
N GLN A 200 -0.67 -11.19 -16.71
CA GLN A 200 -1.95 -10.48 -16.64
C GLN A 200 -1.81 -9.02 -16.13
N TYR A 201 -0.70 -8.71 -15.43
CA TYR A 201 -0.43 -7.35 -14.91
C TYR A 201 0.49 -6.54 -15.84
N ARG A 202 1.10 -7.15 -16.84
CA ARG A 202 2.00 -6.47 -17.79
C ARG A 202 1.33 -5.96 -19.05
N GLY A 203 0.00 -5.98 -19.12
CA GLY A 203 -0.76 -5.34 -20.21
C GLY A 203 -0.83 -6.14 -21.49
N GLY A 204 -0.98 -7.45 -21.39
CA GLY A 204 -1.43 -8.29 -22.50
C GLY A 204 -2.75 -8.95 -22.10
N ASP A 205 -3.80 -8.62 -22.83
CA ASP A 205 -5.17 -9.13 -22.71
C ASP A 205 -5.82 -8.90 -21.32
N ARG A 206 -6.82 -8.04 -21.30
CA ARG A 206 -7.86 -8.08 -20.26
C ARG A 206 -8.47 -9.46 -20.33
N ALA A 207 -8.03 -10.36 -19.46
CA ALA A 207 -8.71 -11.63 -19.27
C ALA A 207 -10.15 -11.27 -18.89
N ALA A 208 -11.10 -11.70 -19.73
CA ALA A 208 -12.50 -11.67 -19.40
C ALA A 208 -12.70 -12.38 -18.05
N PRO A 209 -13.65 -11.94 -17.21
CA PRO A 209 -13.97 -12.65 -15.99
C PRO A 209 -14.30 -14.10 -16.38
N ALA A 210 -13.69 -15.06 -15.68
CA ALA A 210 -14.05 -16.46 -15.80
C ALA A 210 -15.53 -16.54 -15.40
N GLY A 211 -16.38 -16.66 -16.43
CA GLY A 211 -17.81 -16.85 -16.26
C GLY A 211 -18.08 -18.29 -15.83
N GLY A 212 -19.09 -18.44 -14.98
CA GLY A 212 -19.68 -19.71 -14.61
C GLY A 212 -19.90 -19.83 -13.12
#